data_a61c5cb08a1c53496d3f2b291ce1e0d4
#
_entry.id   a61c5cb08a1c53496d3f2b291ce1e0d4
#
_cell.length_a   1.000
_cell.length_b   1.000
_cell.length_c   1.000
_cell.angle_alpha   90.00
_cell.angle_beta   90.00
_cell.angle_gamma   90.00
#
_symmetry.space_group_name_H-M   'P 1'
#
loop_
_entity.id
_entity.type
_entity.pdbx_description
1 polymer ?
#
loop_
_entity_poly.entity_id
_entity_poly.type
_entity_poly.pdbx_seq_one_letter_code
_entity_poly.pdbx_strand_id
1 'polypeptide(L)'
;MKIVSPSYKRSKDVPTRKTFPDCILAIHEFEEKEYKKNQGGELLIIPDNLRGNISKVRNYILNNINDNQIVMVDDDVKEIGYHENCKMHSMKPNEILDFIYNGYNMCIELDCRLWGINLQSDPKFYREYNPFSLLGAVLGTFSCHYKPELRYDEELFLNEDYDFFLKNIKKYRKVLRFIKYYYIADHLNKAGGCGSYRLKDTEIEQAKIMQKRWGSKVFRFNINKSTNGIVNVPLKGI
;
A
#
# COMPACT_ATOMS: atom_id res chain seq x y z
N MET A 1 15.42 -4.18 7.73
CA MET A 1 14.04 -4.09 7.18
C MET A 1 13.07 -3.77 8.31
N LYS A 2 12.17 -2.81 8.09
CA LYS A 2 11.11 -2.44 9.04
C LYS A 2 9.74 -2.60 8.39
N ILE A 3 8.79 -3.18 9.12
CA ILE A 3 7.39 -3.31 8.71
C ILE A 3 6.59 -2.28 9.50
N VAL A 4 5.87 -1.40 8.83
CA VAL A 4 5.15 -0.28 9.42
C VAL A 4 3.71 -0.27 8.95
N SER A 5 2.77 -0.11 9.87
CA SER A 5 1.35 -0.05 9.56
C SER A 5 0.77 1.29 10.03
N PRO A 6 0.34 2.18 9.10
CA PRO A 6 -0.42 3.35 9.51
C PRO A 6 -1.78 2.91 10.07
N SER A 7 -2.14 3.40 11.25
CA SER A 7 -3.41 3.05 11.89
C SER A 7 -4.08 4.28 12.50
N TYR A 8 -5.39 4.39 12.32
CA TYR A 8 -6.17 5.53 12.77
C TYR A 8 -7.54 5.11 13.30
N LYS A 9 -7.83 5.40 14.57
CA LYS A 9 -9.10 5.08 15.27
C LYS A 9 -9.44 3.58 15.28
N ARG A 10 -8.43 2.70 15.38
CA ARG A 10 -8.58 1.23 15.37
C ARG A 10 -7.81 0.55 16.49
N SER A 11 -7.52 1.25 17.59
CA SER A 11 -6.70 0.72 18.70
C SER A 11 -7.16 -0.64 19.22
N LYS A 12 -8.46 -0.96 19.16
CA LYS A 12 -9.02 -2.22 19.69
C LYS A 12 -8.89 -3.41 18.74
N ASP A 13 -8.72 -3.17 17.44
CA ASP A 13 -8.68 -4.25 16.44
C ASP A 13 -7.81 -3.85 15.25
N VAL A 14 -6.56 -4.32 15.28
CA VAL A 14 -5.56 -4.17 14.22
C VAL A 14 -5.22 -5.56 13.68
N PRO A 15 -5.98 -6.09 12.68
CA PRO A 15 -5.77 -7.43 12.14
C PRO A 15 -4.34 -7.67 11.66
N THR A 16 -3.70 -6.65 11.12
CA THR A 16 -2.33 -6.70 10.62
C THR A 16 -1.32 -7.15 11.69
N ARG A 17 -1.57 -6.89 12.98
CA ARG A 17 -0.76 -7.41 14.08
C ARG A 17 -0.77 -8.95 14.17
N LYS A 18 -1.81 -9.61 13.70
CA LYS A 18 -1.87 -11.09 13.67
C LYS A 18 -1.00 -11.65 12.53
N THR A 19 -0.96 -10.94 11.42
CA THR A 19 -0.14 -11.29 10.24
C THR A 19 1.33 -10.89 10.43
N PHE A 20 1.56 -9.75 11.07
CA PHE A 20 2.87 -9.15 11.33
C PHE A 20 2.98 -8.75 12.82
N PRO A 21 3.28 -9.66 13.74
CA PRO A 21 3.28 -9.40 15.18
C PRO A 21 4.21 -8.25 15.62
N ASP A 22 5.36 -8.12 14.96
CA ASP A 22 6.40 -7.13 15.26
C ASP A 22 6.29 -5.86 14.41
N CYS A 23 5.16 -5.63 13.70
CA CYS A 23 5.02 -4.41 12.92
C CYS A 23 4.94 -3.17 13.82
N ILE A 24 5.58 -2.09 13.40
CA ILE A 24 5.48 -0.78 14.03
C ILE A 24 4.12 -0.18 13.66
N LEU A 25 3.33 0.23 14.63
CA LEU A 25 2.11 0.98 14.35
C LEU A 25 2.40 2.47 14.30
N ALA A 26 2.14 3.10 13.16
CA ALA A 26 2.26 4.54 12.98
C ALA A 26 0.90 5.17 13.31
N ILE A 27 0.82 5.88 14.43
CA ILE A 27 -0.41 6.39 15.03
C ILE A 27 -0.27 7.87 15.39
N HIS A 28 -1.38 8.58 15.50
CA HIS A 28 -1.36 9.98 15.92
C HIS A 28 -1.18 10.14 17.44
N GLU A 29 -0.57 11.26 17.86
CA GLU A 29 -0.24 11.56 19.27
C GLU A 29 -1.44 11.39 20.20
N PHE A 30 -2.63 11.88 19.82
CA PHE A 30 -3.82 11.80 20.65
C PHE A 30 -4.31 10.38 20.92
N GLU A 31 -3.89 9.39 20.12
CA GLU A 31 -4.28 7.98 20.25
C GLU A 31 -3.24 7.14 21.03
N GLU A 32 -2.08 7.71 21.34
CA GLU A 32 -0.93 6.98 21.91
C GLU A 32 -1.30 6.14 23.14
N LYS A 33 -2.01 6.74 24.08
CA LYS A 33 -2.42 6.05 25.34
C LYS A 33 -3.29 4.83 25.06
N GLU A 34 -4.22 4.95 24.12
CA GLU A 34 -5.14 3.89 23.76
C GLU A 34 -4.44 2.74 23.03
N TYR A 35 -3.56 3.06 22.07
CA TYR A 35 -2.79 2.04 21.36
C TYR A 35 -1.78 1.34 22.29
N LYS A 36 -1.10 2.05 23.17
CA LYS A 36 -0.23 1.43 24.19
C LYS A 36 -0.97 0.44 25.07
N LYS A 37 -2.20 0.78 25.48
CA LYS A 37 -3.04 -0.09 26.31
C LYS A 37 -3.53 -1.32 25.55
N ASN A 38 -3.99 -1.17 24.31
CA ASN A 38 -4.73 -2.20 23.58
C ASN A 38 -3.83 -3.07 22.70
N GLN A 39 -2.76 -2.51 22.11
CA GLN A 39 -1.92 -3.19 21.13
C GLN A 39 -0.51 -3.49 21.67
N GLY A 40 0.04 -2.62 22.50
CA GLY A 40 1.44 -2.72 22.92
C GLY A 40 2.41 -2.62 21.73
N GLY A 41 3.66 -3.10 21.92
CA GLY A 41 4.69 -3.14 20.88
C GLY A 41 5.24 -1.78 20.48
N GLU A 42 6.02 -1.74 19.39
CA GLU A 42 6.66 -0.52 18.89
C GLU A 42 5.63 0.39 18.20
N LEU A 43 5.67 1.69 18.54
CA LEU A 43 4.81 2.73 17.99
C LEU A 43 5.66 3.83 17.36
N LEU A 44 5.29 4.29 16.17
CA LEU A 44 5.77 5.54 15.57
C LEU A 44 4.70 6.61 15.79
N ILE A 45 5.03 7.61 16.62
CA ILE A 45 4.09 8.67 16.96
C ILE A 45 4.13 9.76 15.89
N ILE A 46 2.97 10.02 15.28
CA ILE A 46 2.77 11.01 14.20
C ILE A 46 2.14 12.27 14.79
N PRO A 47 2.67 13.45 14.49
CA PRO A 47 2.08 14.71 14.93
C PRO A 47 0.63 14.88 14.48
N ASP A 48 -0.20 15.40 15.37
CA ASP A 48 -1.65 15.53 15.14
C ASP A 48 -2.03 16.47 13.99
N ASN A 49 -1.16 17.40 13.63
CA ASN A 49 -1.38 18.29 12.48
C ASN A 49 -1.29 17.58 11.11
N LEU A 50 -0.89 16.32 11.06
CA LEU A 50 -0.86 15.50 9.84
C LEU A 50 -2.14 14.65 9.66
N ARG A 51 -3.13 14.77 10.55
CA ARG A 51 -4.40 14.03 10.46
C ARG A 51 -5.19 14.34 9.19
N GLY A 52 -5.99 13.36 8.76
CA GLY A 52 -6.90 13.52 7.61
C GLY A 52 -6.21 13.49 6.24
N ASN A 53 -4.93 13.13 6.20
CA ASN A 53 -4.19 13.02 4.94
C ASN A 53 -3.18 11.86 5.01
N ILE A 54 -3.52 10.75 4.34
CA ILE A 54 -2.68 9.54 4.36
C ILE A 54 -1.32 9.77 3.67
N SER A 55 -1.23 10.68 2.69
CA SER A 55 0.04 11.02 2.03
C SER A 55 1.03 11.62 3.01
N LYS A 56 0.57 12.52 3.89
CA LYS A 56 1.40 13.10 4.96
C LYS A 56 1.87 12.03 5.94
N VAL A 57 0.98 11.12 6.32
CA VAL A 57 1.31 9.99 7.20
C VAL A 57 2.37 9.09 6.56
N ARG A 58 2.19 8.70 5.29
CA ARG A 58 3.15 7.86 4.57
C ARG A 58 4.50 8.57 4.38
N ASN A 59 4.49 9.86 4.09
CA ASN A 59 5.72 10.67 4.02
C ASN A 59 6.42 10.74 5.38
N TYR A 60 5.67 10.90 6.46
CA TYR A 60 6.23 10.90 7.81
C TYR A 60 6.91 9.57 8.13
N ILE A 61 6.28 8.43 7.79
CA ILE A 61 6.88 7.10 7.92
C ILE A 61 8.19 7.02 7.14
N LEU A 62 8.19 7.39 5.84
CA LEU A 62 9.39 7.34 5.00
C LEU A 62 10.53 8.24 5.46
N ASN A 63 10.22 9.31 6.21
CA ASN A 63 11.21 10.25 6.72
C ASN A 63 11.78 9.85 8.09
N ASN A 64 11.02 9.10 8.90
CA ASN A 64 11.39 8.81 10.30
C ASN A 64 11.78 7.35 10.54
N ILE A 65 11.52 6.45 9.60
CA ILE A 65 12.04 5.08 9.66
C ILE A 65 13.41 5.04 8.99
N ASN A 66 14.44 4.89 9.81
CA ASN A 66 15.82 4.82 9.34
C ASN A 66 16.17 3.39 8.87
N ASP A 67 15.63 3.00 7.73
CA ASP A 67 15.94 1.73 7.07
C ASP A 67 15.84 1.86 5.55
N ASN A 68 16.68 1.14 4.83
CA ASN A 68 16.65 1.09 3.36
C ASN A 68 15.50 0.24 2.81
N GLN A 69 14.90 -0.61 3.64
CA GLN A 69 13.84 -1.56 3.29
C GLN A 69 12.64 -1.34 4.21
N ILE A 70 11.63 -0.63 3.72
CA ILE A 70 10.43 -0.29 4.47
C ILE A 70 9.22 -0.98 3.83
N VAL A 71 8.57 -1.85 4.58
CA VAL A 71 7.27 -2.44 4.21
C VAL A 71 6.19 -1.59 4.83
N MET A 72 5.34 -0.98 4.02
CA MET A 72 4.10 -0.36 4.49
C MET A 72 2.93 -1.30 4.23
N VAL A 73 2.15 -1.58 5.25
CA VAL A 73 0.97 -2.44 5.18
C VAL A 73 -0.18 -1.80 5.94
N ASP A 74 -1.37 -1.73 5.33
CA ASP A 74 -2.55 -1.14 6.00
C ASP A 74 -2.93 -1.98 7.25
N ASP A 75 -3.58 -1.37 8.22
CA ASP A 75 -3.87 -1.95 9.54
C ASP A 75 -5.00 -3.00 9.53
N ASP A 76 -5.66 -3.21 8.41
CA ASP A 76 -6.79 -4.12 8.22
C ASP A 76 -6.45 -5.39 7.40
N VAL A 77 -5.17 -5.63 7.11
CA VAL A 77 -4.73 -6.85 6.42
C VAL A 77 -4.83 -8.05 7.35
N LYS A 78 -5.68 -9.01 6.96
CA LYS A 78 -5.96 -10.23 7.72
C LYS A 78 -5.10 -11.40 7.31
N GLU A 79 -4.71 -11.44 6.06
CA GLU A 79 -4.03 -12.58 5.46
C GLU A 79 -3.12 -12.13 4.31
N ILE A 80 -1.98 -12.79 4.22
CA ILE A 80 -1.13 -12.85 3.03
C ILE A 80 -1.11 -14.30 2.56
N GLY A 81 -1.25 -14.51 1.25
CA GLY A 81 -1.26 -15.83 0.68
C GLY A 81 -0.70 -15.86 -0.75
N TYR A 82 -0.72 -17.06 -1.34
CA TYR A 82 -0.30 -17.26 -2.72
C TYR A 82 -1.27 -18.16 -3.49
N HIS A 83 -1.23 -18.06 -4.80
CA HIS A 83 -1.98 -18.91 -5.71
C HIS A 83 -1.10 -20.05 -6.22
N GLU A 84 -1.65 -21.26 -6.21
CA GLU A 84 -1.04 -22.44 -6.80
C GLU A 84 -2.14 -23.41 -7.24
N ASN A 85 -2.03 -23.97 -8.46
CA ASN A 85 -3.01 -24.89 -9.04
C ASN A 85 -4.46 -24.35 -8.96
N CYS A 86 -4.65 -23.07 -9.29
CA CYS A 86 -5.94 -22.36 -9.20
C CYS A 86 -6.57 -22.34 -7.80
N LYS A 87 -5.78 -22.52 -6.75
CA LYS A 87 -6.23 -22.47 -5.35
C LYS A 87 -5.51 -21.37 -4.58
N MET A 88 -6.15 -20.93 -3.51
CA MET A 88 -5.60 -19.99 -2.54
C MET A 88 -4.92 -20.76 -1.41
N HIS A 89 -3.73 -20.32 -1.04
CA HIS A 89 -2.96 -20.86 0.09
C HIS A 89 -2.57 -19.72 1.02
N SER A 90 -2.96 -19.82 2.28
CA SER A 90 -2.57 -18.86 3.31
C SER A 90 -1.13 -19.09 3.77
N MET A 91 -0.40 -18.04 4.08
CA MET A 91 0.98 -18.10 4.57
C MET A 91 1.05 -17.84 6.06
N LYS A 92 1.96 -18.54 6.73
CA LYS A 92 2.29 -18.28 8.14
C LYS A 92 3.22 -17.06 8.27
N PRO A 93 3.29 -16.40 9.44
CA PRO A 93 4.12 -15.21 9.63
C PRO A 93 5.59 -15.35 9.20
N ASN A 94 6.24 -16.48 9.51
CA ASN A 94 7.62 -16.75 9.09
C ASN A 94 7.75 -16.91 7.57
N GLU A 95 6.79 -17.58 6.91
CA GLU A 95 6.77 -17.74 5.45
C GLU A 95 6.57 -16.38 4.75
N ILE A 96 5.78 -15.49 5.37
CA ILE A 96 5.58 -14.12 4.90
C ILE A 96 6.89 -13.33 4.99
N LEU A 97 7.62 -13.45 6.10
CA LEU A 97 8.92 -12.79 6.26
C LEU A 97 9.96 -13.29 5.25
N ASP A 98 10.04 -14.59 5.04
CA ASP A 98 10.93 -15.19 4.03
C ASP A 98 10.58 -14.70 2.62
N PHE A 99 9.28 -14.63 2.30
CA PHE A 99 8.80 -14.06 1.05
C PHE A 99 9.22 -12.58 0.90
N ILE A 100 9.08 -11.78 1.95
CA ILE A 100 9.45 -10.36 1.90
C ILE A 100 10.95 -10.20 1.67
N TYR A 101 11.80 -10.99 2.33
CA TYR A 101 13.25 -10.98 2.10
C TYR A 101 13.58 -11.33 0.65
N ASN A 102 12.98 -12.39 0.09
CA ASN A 102 13.15 -12.79 -1.30
C ASN A 102 12.62 -11.72 -2.27
N GLY A 103 11.50 -11.07 -1.93
CA GLY A 103 10.96 -9.95 -2.69
C GLY A 103 11.92 -8.77 -2.78
N TYR A 104 12.61 -8.42 -1.68
CA TYR A 104 13.65 -7.38 -1.70
C TYR A 104 14.86 -7.79 -2.51
N ASN A 105 15.33 -9.04 -2.42
CA ASN A 105 16.44 -9.52 -3.22
C ASN A 105 16.12 -9.38 -4.71
N MET A 106 14.94 -9.83 -5.15
CA MET A 106 14.50 -9.68 -6.53
C MET A 106 14.32 -8.20 -6.94
N CYS A 107 13.81 -7.37 -6.03
CA CYS A 107 13.67 -5.92 -6.25
C CYS A 107 15.05 -5.26 -6.49
N ILE A 108 16.08 -5.67 -5.74
CA ILE A 108 17.45 -5.17 -5.86
C ILE A 108 18.07 -5.64 -7.19
N GLU A 109 17.99 -6.92 -7.51
CA GLU A 109 18.51 -7.50 -8.76
C GLU A 109 17.89 -6.86 -10.00
N LEU A 110 16.58 -6.57 -9.94
CA LEU A 110 15.87 -5.89 -11.02
C LEU A 110 16.05 -4.36 -11.00
N ASP A 111 16.81 -3.81 -10.05
CA ASP A 111 16.96 -2.37 -9.83
C ASP A 111 15.60 -1.64 -9.74
N CYS A 112 14.65 -2.21 -9.01
CA CYS A 112 13.38 -1.59 -8.66
C CYS A 112 13.50 -0.81 -7.33
N ARG A 113 12.63 0.18 -7.13
CA ARG A 113 12.58 0.97 -5.89
C ARG A 113 11.26 0.79 -5.13
N LEU A 114 10.28 0.25 -5.81
CA LEU A 114 8.95 -0.05 -5.27
C LEU A 114 8.55 -1.46 -5.72
N TRP A 115 8.06 -2.25 -4.76
CA TRP A 115 7.48 -3.54 -5.08
C TRP A 115 6.26 -3.84 -4.18
N GLY A 116 5.45 -4.81 -4.59
CA GLY A 116 4.27 -5.24 -3.86
C GLY A 116 3.67 -6.53 -4.41
N ILE A 117 2.46 -6.84 -3.98
CA ILE A 117 1.75 -8.06 -4.34
C ILE A 117 0.44 -7.76 -5.10
N ASN A 118 -0.26 -8.80 -5.51
CA ASN A 118 -1.49 -8.67 -6.28
C ASN A 118 -2.59 -7.98 -5.44
N LEU A 119 -3.35 -7.13 -6.12
CA LEU A 119 -4.48 -6.40 -5.56
C LEU A 119 -5.77 -7.24 -5.50
N GLN A 120 -5.75 -8.40 -6.13
CA GLN A 120 -6.89 -9.30 -6.24
C GLN A 120 -6.53 -10.67 -5.66
N SER A 121 -7.34 -11.14 -4.71
CA SER A 121 -7.19 -12.46 -4.11
C SER A 121 -7.90 -13.56 -4.90
N ASP A 122 -8.81 -13.24 -5.83
CA ASP A 122 -9.51 -14.25 -6.65
C ASP A 122 -8.52 -14.97 -7.59
N PRO A 123 -8.36 -16.29 -7.51
CA PRO A 123 -7.46 -17.08 -8.36
C PRO A 123 -7.67 -16.90 -9.86
N LYS A 124 -8.86 -16.47 -10.29
CA LYS A 124 -9.17 -16.18 -11.70
C LYS A 124 -8.29 -15.08 -12.30
N PHE A 125 -7.72 -14.21 -11.48
CA PHE A 125 -6.82 -13.12 -11.92
C PHE A 125 -5.34 -13.51 -11.93
N TYR A 126 -5.01 -14.75 -11.53
CA TYR A 126 -3.66 -15.28 -11.58
C TYR A 126 -3.47 -16.25 -12.75
N ARG A 127 -2.28 -16.20 -13.36
CA ARG A 127 -1.82 -17.15 -14.37
C ARG A 127 -0.40 -17.57 -14.05
N GLU A 128 -0.13 -18.86 -13.95
CA GLU A 128 1.16 -19.40 -13.53
C GLU A 128 2.33 -18.97 -14.43
N TYR A 129 2.05 -18.78 -15.72
CA TYR A 129 3.05 -18.27 -16.68
C TYR A 129 3.34 -16.77 -16.55
N ASN A 130 2.63 -16.05 -15.68
CA ASN A 130 2.83 -14.63 -15.43
C ASN A 130 2.87 -14.34 -13.92
N PRO A 131 3.94 -14.81 -13.21
CA PRO A 131 4.00 -14.72 -11.75
C PRO A 131 4.29 -13.32 -11.21
N PHE A 132 4.82 -12.42 -12.03
CA PHE A 132 5.10 -11.02 -11.67
C PHE A 132 4.98 -10.08 -12.87
N SER A 133 4.90 -8.77 -12.59
CA SER A 133 4.84 -7.70 -13.58
C SER A 133 5.77 -6.55 -13.18
N LEU A 134 6.46 -5.96 -14.16
CA LEU A 134 7.30 -4.76 -13.95
C LEU A 134 6.55 -3.44 -14.18
N LEU A 135 5.31 -3.49 -14.64
CA LEU A 135 4.45 -2.33 -14.92
C LEU A 135 3.09 -2.41 -14.20
N GLY A 136 2.91 -3.40 -13.35
CA GLY A 136 1.68 -3.58 -12.57
C GLY A 136 1.62 -2.60 -11.38
N ALA A 137 0.46 -2.00 -11.14
CA ALA A 137 0.27 -1.07 -10.04
C ALA A 137 0.60 -1.72 -8.68
N VAL A 138 1.42 -1.05 -7.90
CA VAL A 138 1.69 -1.33 -6.48
C VAL A 138 0.97 -0.26 -5.67
N LEU A 139 0.01 -0.66 -4.86
CA LEU A 139 -0.86 0.26 -4.12
C LEU A 139 -0.63 0.17 -2.60
N GLY A 140 -1.22 1.11 -1.89
CA GLY A 140 -0.95 1.41 -0.50
C GLY A 140 -1.16 0.28 0.50
N THR A 141 -2.10 -0.64 0.25
CA THR A 141 -2.43 -1.72 1.20
C THR A 141 -1.24 -2.63 1.51
N PHE A 142 -0.39 -2.90 0.54
CA PHE A 142 0.88 -3.61 0.73
C PHE A 142 1.91 -3.07 -0.26
N SER A 143 2.82 -2.25 0.22
CA SER A 143 3.87 -1.63 -0.59
C SER A 143 5.23 -1.69 0.11
N CYS A 144 6.24 -2.12 -0.63
CA CYS A 144 7.59 -2.28 -0.15
C CYS A 144 8.52 -1.31 -0.86
N HIS A 145 9.21 -0.51 -0.08
CA HIS A 145 10.06 0.58 -0.54
C HIS A 145 11.53 0.21 -0.33
N TYR A 146 12.35 0.34 -1.37
CA TYR A 146 13.79 0.16 -1.31
C TYR A 146 14.50 1.48 -1.56
N LYS A 147 15.26 1.97 -0.58
CA LYS A 147 15.94 3.28 -0.61
C LYS A 147 15.01 4.38 -1.14
N PRO A 148 13.90 4.69 -0.45
CA PRO A 148 12.85 5.53 -0.97
C PRO A 148 13.31 7.00 -1.10
N GLU A 149 13.51 7.46 -2.34
CA GLU A 149 13.83 8.85 -2.66
C GLU A 149 12.59 9.68 -2.97
N LEU A 150 11.54 9.05 -3.53
CA LEU A 150 10.29 9.70 -3.85
C LEU A 150 9.41 9.89 -2.62
N ARG A 151 8.52 10.88 -2.70
CA ARG A 151 7.51 11.16 -1.67
C ARG A 151 6.13 11.18 -2.29
N TYR A 152 5.14 10.82 -1.47
CA TYR A 152 3.73 10.95 -1.81
C TYR A 152 3.38 12.43 -2.00
N ASP A 153 2.44 12.71 -2.90
CA ASP A 153 1.96 14.07 -3.10
C ASP A 153 0.87 14.39 -2.06
N GLU A 154 1.10 15.39 -1.24
CA GLU A 154 0.22 15.74 -0.14
C GLU A 154 -1.07 16.46 -0.57
N GLU A 155 -1.17 16.87 -1.84
CA GLU A 155 -2.43 17.32 -2.45
C GLU A 155 -3.37 16.14 -2.76
N LEU A 156 -2.80 14.92 -2.88
CA LEU A 156 -3.53 13.68 -3.15
C LEU A 156 -3.63 12.84 -1.88
N PHE A 157 -4.83 12.72 -1.32
CA PHE A 157 -5.09 11.93 -0.12
C PHE A 157 -6.08 10.77 -0.33
N LEU A 158 -6.54 10.55 -1.58
CA LEU A 158 -7.36 9.40 -1.97
C LEU A 158 -6.89 8.67 -3.23
N ASN A 159 -5.88 9.12 -3.91
CA ASN A 159 -5.25 8.45 -5.06
C ASN A 159 -3.72 8.61 -4.99
N GLU A 160 -3.21 8.79 -3.78
CA GLU A 160 -1.80 9.02 -3.50
C GLU A 160 -0.92 7.84 -3.90
N ASP A 161 -1.44 6.63 -3.75
CA ASP A 161 -0.77 5.39 -4.09
C ASP A 161 -0.65 5.18 -5.60
N TYR A 162 -1.69 5.52 -6.37
CA TYR A 162 -1.62 5.55 -7.83
C TYR A 162 -0.61 6.59 -8.33
N ASP A 163 -0.61 7.80 -7.77
CA ASP A 163 0.36 8.83 -8.12
C ASP A 163 1.79 8.39 -7.78
N PHE A 164 1.98 7.84 -6.59
CA PHE A 164 3.29 7.36 -6.15
C PHE A 164 3.80 6.22 -7.03
N PHE A 165 2.94 5.27 -7.40
CA PHE A 165 3.25 4.23 -8.36
C PHE A 165 3.69 4.83 -9.71
N LEU A 166 2.92 5.77 -10.27
CA LEU A 166 3.21 6.43 -11.54
C LEU A 166 4.50 7.26 -11.48
N LYS A 167 4.79 7.93 -10.36
CA LYS A 167 6.09 8.61 -10.13
C LYS A 167 7.26 7.62 -10.19
N ASN A 168 7.11 6.43 -9.61
CA ASN A 168 8.14 5.38 -9.68
C ASN A 168 8.33 4.91 -11.13
N ILE A 169 7.26 4.62 -11.86
CA ILE A 169 7.33 4.25 -13.28
C ILE A 169 8.01 5.37 -14.11
N LYS A 170 7.64 6.62 -13.87
CA LYS A 170 8.23 7.76 -14.61
C LYS A 170 9.74 7.89 -14.34
N LYS A 171 10.17 7.76 -13.09
CA LYS A 171 11.57 7.93 -12.70
C LYS A 171 12.44 6.70 -12.98
N TYR A 172 11.96 5.51 -12.60
CA TYR A 172 12.76 4.27 -12.62
C TYR A 172 12.35 3.30 -13.73
N ARG A 173 11.29 3.62 -14.50
CA ARG A 173 10.77 2.84 -15.65
C ARG A 173 10.19 1.48 -15.29
N LYS A 174 10.20 1.10 -14.03
CA LYS A 174 9.71 -0.20 -13.55
C LYS A 174 9.35 -0.15 -12.06
N VAL A 175 8.50 -1.05 -11.66
CA VAL A 175 8.22 -1.50 -10.30
C VAL A 175 8.12 -3.02 -10.34
N LEU A 176 8.15 -3.70 -9.22
CA LEU A 176 7.96 -5.14 -9.19
C LEU A 176 6.64 -5.47 -8.47
N ARG A 177 5.69 -6.07 -9.17
CA ARG A 177 4.48 -6.61 -8.55
C ARG A 177 4.42 -8.12 -8.72
N PHE A 178 4.45 -8.85 -7.61
CA PHE A 178 4.21 -10.28 -7.61
C PHE A 178 2.71 -10.55 -7.80
N ILE A 179 2.33 -11.24 -8.86
CA ILE A 179 0.92 -11.57 -9.18
C ILE A 179 0.52 -12.87 -8.50
N LYS A 180 1.50 -13.74 -8.22
CA LYS A 180 1.28 -15.01 -7.50
C LYS A 180 0.78 -14.80 -6.07
N TYR A 181 1.25 -13.73 -5.39
CA TYR A 181 0.93 -13.46 -3.99
C TYR A 181 -0.18 -12.42 -3.88
N TYR A 182 -1.05 -12.58 -2.88
CA TYR A 182 -2.20 -11.71 -2.63
C TYR A 182 -2.31 -11.35 -1.15
N TYR A 183 -3.15 -10.37 -0.84
CA TYR A 183 -3.60 -10.07 0.51
C TYR A 183 -5.12 -10.13 0.60
N ILE A 184 -5.63 -10.35 1.82
CA ILE A 184 -7.04 -10.17 2.19
C ILE A 184 -7.09 -9.08 3.25
N ALA A 185 -7.86 -8.01 3.00
CA ALA A 185 -8.05 -6.89 3.90
C ALA A 185 -9.53 -6.55 4.07
N ASP A 186 -9.90 -5.93 5.19
CA ASP A 186 -11.28 -5.62 5.56
C ASP A 186 -11.61 -4.14 5.28
N HIS A 187 -11.51 -3.75 4.02
CA HIS A 187 -11.64 -2.35 3.61
C HIS A 187 -13.03 -1.73 3.84
N LEU A 188 -14.10 -2.52 3.91
CA LEU A 188 -15.47 -2.01 3.80
C LEU A 188 -16.25 -1.96 5.12
N ASN A 189 -15.80 -2.64 6.17
CA ASN A 189 -16.65 -2.87 7.36
C ASN A 189 -16.15 -2.17 8.64
N LYS A 190 -15.09 -1.34 8.58
CA LYS A 190 -14.51 -0.75 9.78
C LYS A 190 -14.58 0.77 9.78
N ALA A 191 -15.06 1.33 10.88
CA ALA A 191 -14.93 2.76 11.18
C ALA A 191 -13.43 3.12 11.32
N GLY A 192 -13.05 4.33 10.93
CA GLY A 192 -11.66 4.81 10.98
C GLY A 192 -10.97 4.79 9.61
N GLY A 193 -9.65 5.01 9.62
CA GLY A 193 -8.84 5.11 8.40
C GLY A 193 -9.32 6.20 7.45
N CYS A 194 -9.03 6.03 6.16
CA CYS A 194 -9.42 6.98 5.11
C CYS A 194 -10.95 7.08 4.89
N GLY A 195 -11.74 6.12 5.39
CA GLY A 195 -13.20 6.11 5.24
C GLY A 195 -13.89 7.34 5.83
N SER A 196 -13.29 7.99 6.82
CA SER A 196 -13.85 9.17 7.50
C SER A 196 -13.92 10.43 6.62
N TYR A 197 -13.12 10.53 5.55
CA TYR A 197 -13.09 11.65 4.62
C TYR A 197 -13.27 11.25 3.14
N ARG A 198 -13.55 9.97 2.87
CA ARG A 198 -13.82 9.44 1.54
C ARG A 198 -15.27 9.70 1.15
N LEU A 199 -15.54 10.93 0.70
CA LEU A 199 -16.83 11.34 0.13
C LEU A 199 -16.77 11.26 -1.39
N LYS A 200 -17.91 11.00 -2.03
CA LYS A 200 -18.01 10.87 -3.50
C LYS A 200 -17.48 12.10 -4.24
N ASP A 201 -17.80 13.28 -3.76
CA ASP A 201 -17.34 14.53 -4.39
C ASP A 201 -15.82 14.70 -4.25
N THR A 202 -15.27 14.34 -3.10
CA THR A 202 -13.82 14.34 -2.85
C THR A 202 -13.11 13.34 -3.76
N GLU A 203 -13.64 12.14 -3.94
CA GLU A 203 -13.07 11.15 -4.87
C GLU A 203 -13.05 11.65 -6.32
N ILE A 204 -14.11 12.34 -6.74
CA ILE A 204 -14.21 12.95 -8.06
C ILE A 204 -13.16 14.05 -8.25
N GLU A 205 -13.00 14.91 -7.25
CA GLU A 205 -12.01 15.98 -7.26
C GLU A 205 -10.58 15.42 -7.37
N GLN A 206 -10.25 14.45 -6.53
CA GLN A 206 -8.94 13.78 -6.54
C GLN A 206 -8.68 13.05 -7.86
N ALA A 207 -9.69 12.43 -8.45
CA ALA A 207 -9.57 11.81 -9.77
C ALA A 207 -9.32 12.82 -10.89
N LYS A 208 -9.94 14.01 -10.84
CA LYS A 208 -9.66 15.12 -11.78
C LYS A 208 -8.22 15.61 -11.67
N ILE A 209 -7.69 15.75 -10.45
CA ILE A 209 -6.28 16.11 -10.23
C ILE A 209 -5.37 15.06 -10.89
N MET A 210 -5.64 13.77 -10.67
CA MET A 210 -4.89 12.67 -11.30
C MET A 210 -4.95 12.73 -12.83
N GLN A 211 -6.13 12.94 -13.42
CA GLN A 211 -6.27 13.06 -14.88
C GLN A 211 -5.55 14.27 -15.45
N LYS A 212 -5.58 15.41 -14.76
CA LYS A 212 -4.84 16.62 -15.15
C LYS A 212 -3.34 16.37 -15.16
N ARG A 213 -2.83 15.63 -14.18
CA ARG A 213 -1.41 15.35 -13.99
C ARG A 213 -0.85 14.31 -14.97
N TRP A 214 -1.57 13.20 -15.13
CA TRP A 214 -1.09 12.03 -15.87
C TRP A 214 -1.76 11.84 -17.24
N GLY A 215 -2.85 12.55 -17.49
CA GLY A 215 -3.65 12.43 -18.71
C GLY A 215 -4.65 11.27 -18.64
N SER A 216 -5.76 11.41 -19.38
CA SER A 216 -6.86 10.42 -19.40
C SER A 216 -6.48 9.06 -20.03
N LYS A 217 -5.38 8.99 -20.77
CA LYS A 217 -4.86 7.72 -21.32
C LYS A 217 -4.18 6.88 -20.24
N VAL A 218 -3.53 7.52 -19.27
CA VAL A 218 -2.80 6.89 -18.16
C VAL A 218 -3.72 6.64 -16.97
N PHE A 219 -4.46 7.63 -16.54
CA PHE A 219 -5.42 7.52 -15.44
C PHE A 219 -6.84 7.71 -15.97
N ARG A 220 -7.63 6.63 -15.95
CA ARG A 220 -9.04 6.64 -16.35
C ARG A 220 -9.93 6.63 -15.15
N PHE A 221 -10.93 7.48 -15.15
CA PHE A 221 -11.94 7.57 -14.13
C PHE A 221 -13.32 7.72 -14.80
N ASN A 222 -14.28 6.92 -14.37
CA ASN A 222 -15.66 7.02 -14.87
C ASN A 222 -16.61 7.18 -13.67
N ILE A 223 -17.09 8.39 -13.47
CA ILE A 223 -17.99 8.81 -12.41
C ILE A 223 -19.28 7.96 -12.30
N ASN A 224 -19.73 7.42 -13.43
CA ASN A 224 -21.00 6.68 -13.49
C ASN A 224 -20.85 5.18 -13.20
N LYS A 225 -19.60 4.67 -13.21
CA LYS A 225 -19.34 3.23 -13.06
C LYS A 225 -18.61 2.84 -11.78
N SER A 226 -17.71 3.67 -11.32
CA SER A 226 -16.89 3.39 -10.14
C SER A 226 -16.20 4.65 -9.67
N THR A 227 -16.01 4.79 -8.37
CA THR A 227 -15.16 5.82 -7.77
C THR A 227 -13.67 5.47 -7.84
N ASN A 228 -13.34 4.22 -8.20
CA ASN A 228 -11.94 3.79 -8.34
C ASN A 228 -11.38 4.14 -9.72
N GLY A 229 -10.20 4.76 -9.75
CA GLY A 229 -9.45 5.00 -10.96
C GLY A 229 -8.86 3.71 -11.55
N ILE A 230 -8.66 3.71 -12.86
CA ILE A 230 -7.95 2.66 -13.58
C ILE A 230 -6.66 3.25 -14.14
N VAL A 231 -5.53 2.69 -13.73
CA VAL A 231 -4.22 3.08 -14.26
C VAL A 231 -3.83 2.16 -15.41
N ASN A 232 -3.42 2.77 -16.50
CA ASN A 232 -2.87 2.08 -17.66
C ASN A 232 -1.51 2.68 -18.01
N VAL A 233 -0.45 1.89 -17.82
CA VAL A 233 0.90 2.30 -18.21
C VAL A 233 1.10 1.93 -19.67
N PRO A 234 1.29 2.90 -20.59
CA PRO A 234 1.51 2.62 -22.00
C PRO A 234 2.84 1.87 -22.21
N LEU A 235 2.91 1.02 -23.24
CA LEU A 235 4.12 0.21 -23.55
C LEU A 235 5.39 1.07 -23.72
N LYS A 236 5.26 2.30 -24.20
CA LYS A 236 6.39 3.24 -24.35
C LYS A 236 6.76 3.96 -23.06
N GLY A 237 6.08 3.64 -21.96
CA GLY A 237 6.26 4.29 -20.66
C GLY A 237 5.52 5.63 -20.56
N ILE A 238 5.88 6.38 -19.54
CA ILE A 238 5.31 7.68 -19.18
C ILE A 238 6.38 8.76 -19.37
#